data_57de93d05b39bd7f37a5b3b79a5a2080
#
_entry.id   57de93d05b39bd7f37a5b3b79a5a2080
#
_cell.length_a   1.000
_cell.length_b   1.000
_cell.length_c   1.000
_cell.angle_alpha   90.00
_cell.angle_beta   90.00
_cell.angle_gamma   90.00
#
_symmetry.space_group_name_H-M   'P 1'
#
loop_
_entity.id
_entity.type
_entity.pdbx_description
1 polymer ?
#
loop_
_entity_poly.entity_id
_entity_poly.type
_entity_poly.pdbx_seq_one_letter_code
_entity_poly.pdbx_strand_id
1 'polypeptide(L)' 'MEDRTYPYLGKNSVNGKDIVVLFTDEDCGVIVMSEFEKDDKFAFGKYYENFAEEQYEVLPPNLQVSLSN' A
#
# COMPACT_ATOMS: atom_id res chain seq x y z
N MET A 1 12.43 -4.88 -15.43
CA MET A 1 11.50 -3.80 -15.16
C MET A 1 10.09 -4.33 -15.05
N GLU A 2 9.38 -3.88 -14.05
CA GLU A 2 8.04 -4.37 -13.82
C GLU A 2 7.00 -3.51 -14.48
N ASP A 3 6.01 -4.16 -15.01
CA ASP A 3 4.83 -3.47 -15.50
C ASP A 3 3.78 -3.47 -14.40
N ARG A 4 3.59 -2.31 -13.80
CA ARG A 4 2.58 -2.19 -12.75
C ARG A 4 1.36 -1.52 -13.32
N THR A 5 0.25 -2.21 -13.21
CA THR A 5 -1.02 -1.72 -13.75
C THR A 5 -1.84 -1.10 -12.63
N TYR A 6 -2.07 0.17 -12.72
CA TYR A 6 -2.80 0.89 -11.67
C TYR A 6 -4.29 0.78 -11.90
N PRO A 7 -5.07 0.74 -10.83
CA PRO A 7 -4.60 0.69 -9.44
C PRO A 7 -4.24 -0.73 -9.02
N TYR A 8 -3.36 -0.85 -8.05
CA TYR A 8 -3.04 -2.16 -7.51
C TYR A 8 -2.69 -2.01 -6.02
N LEU A 9 -2.69 -3.13 -5.29
CA LEU A 9 -2.33 -3.14 -3.88
C LEU A 9 -0.88 -3.56 -3.73
N GLY A 10 -0.14 -2.81 -2.94
CA GLY A 10 1.23 -3.14 -2.62
C GLY A 10 1.42 -3.26 -1.12
N LYS A 11 2.29 -4.17 -0.69
CA LYS A 11 2.54 -4.42 0.71
C LYS A 11 3.99 -4.16 1.04
N ASN A 12 4.24 -3.55 2.18
CA ASN A 12 5.59 -3.33 2.67
C ASN A 12 5.58 -3.44 4.18
N SER A 13 6.76 -3.70 4.73
CA SER A 13 6.94 -3.78 6.17
C SER A 13 7.90 -2.67 6.57
N VAL A 14 7.47 -1.82 7.49
CA VAL A 14 8.26 -0.69 7.94
C VAL A 14 8.40 -0.79 9.45
N ASN A 15 9.64 -0.89 9.92
CA ASN A 15 9.93 -1.02 11.35
C ASN A 15 9.14 -2.16 11.99
N GLY A 16 8.99 -3.26 11.26
CA GLY A 16 8.29 -4.42 11.77
C GLY A 16 6.79 -4.37 11.70
N LYS A 17 6.23 -3.30 11.11
CA LYS A 17 4.79 -3.16 10.98
C LYS A 17 4.41 -3.19 9.52
N ASP A 18 3.37 -3.92 9.20
CA ASP A 18 2.93 -4.09 7.82
C ASP A 18 1.97 -2.99 7.41
N ILE A 19 2.11 -2.53 6.18
CA ILE A 19 1.16 -1.60 5.59
C ILE A 19 0.81 -2.08 4.19
N VAL A 20 -0.40 -1.78 3.79
CA VAL A 20 -0.88 -2.06 2.43
C VAL A 20 -1.34 -0.75 1.83
N VAL A 21 -0.85 -0.46 0.65
CA VAL A 21 -1.12 0.80 -0.05
C VAL A 21 -1.81 0.50 -1.35
N LEU A 22 -2.88 1.22 -1.61
CA LEU A 22 -3.52 1.19 -2.93
C LEU A 22 -2.85 2.24 -3.80
N PHE A 23 -2.01 1.77 -4.70
CA PHE A 23 -1.30 2.66 -5.61
C PHE A 23 -2.21 3.03 -6.76
N THR A 24 -2.41 4.32 -6.94
CA THR A 24 -3.29 4.82 -8.01
C THR A 24 -2.51 5.39 -9.18
N ASP A 25 -1.22 5.64 -8.97
CA ASP A 25 -0.33 6.13 -10.01
C ASP A 25 1.09 5.85 -9.55
N GLU A 26 2.06 6.20 -10.36
CA GLU A 26 3.46 5.98 -10.04
C GLU A 26 3.81 6.72 -8.75
N ASP A 27 4.28 5.97 -7.75
CA ASP A 27 4.67 6.48 -6.44
C ASP A 27 3.55 7.20 -5.68
N CYS A 28 2.31 7.08 -6.16
CA CYS A 28 1.17 7.76 -5.54
C CYS A 28 0.17 6.73 -5.04
N GLY A 29 -0.29 6.91 -3.82
CA GLY A 29 -1.26 5.97 -3.29
C GLY A 29 -1.82 6.37 -1.95
N VAL A 30 -2.75 5.56 -1.48
CA VAL A 30 -3.40 5.77 -0.19
C VAL A 30 -3.24 4.50 0.63
N ILE A 31 -2.95 4.68 1.92
CA ILE A 31 -2.75 3.54 2.83
C ILE A 31 -4.13 2.99 3.20
N VAL A 32 -4.37 1.72 2.81
CA VAL A 32 -5.67 1.08 3.04
C VAL A 32 -5.63 0.07 4.18
N MET A 33 -4.43 -0.31 4.63
CA MET A 33 -4.26 -1.14 5.82
C MET A 33 -2.96 -0.73 6.48
N SER A 34 -2.97 -0.67 7.82
CA SER A 34 -1.77 -0.26 8.53
C SER A 34 -1.81 -0.77 9.95
N GLU A 35 -0.64 -1.16 10.45
CA GLU A 35 -0.48 -1.51 11.87
C GLU A 35 0.01 -0.32 12.68
N PHE A 36 0.17 0.84 12.05
CA PHE A 36 0.60 2.04 12.74
C PHE A 36 -0.58 2.74 13.39
N GLU A 37 -0.29 3.55 14.40
CA GLU A 37 -1.29 4.36 15.04
C GLU A 37 -1.86 5.38 14.07
N LYS A 38 -3.06 5.83 14.34
CA LYS A 38 -3.74 6.69 13.38
C LYS A 38 -3.11 8.06 13.24
N ASP A 39 -2.25 8.44 14.15
CA ASP A 39 -1.53 9.72 14.04
C ASP A 39 -0.12 9.55 13.50
N ASP A 40 0.23 8.34 13.07
CA ASP A 40 1.52 8.09 12.43
C ASP A 40 1.45 8.50 10.96
N LYS A 41 2.63 8.73 10.37
CA LYS A 41 2.66 9.09 8.96
C LYS A 41 2.24 7.93 8.05
N PHE A 42 2.34 6.70 8.53
CA PHE A 42 1.93 5.54 7.76
C PHE A 42 0.58 5.01 8.20
N ALA A 43 -0.26 5.88 8.75
CA ALA A 43 -1.56 5.47 9.25
C ALA A 43 -2.54 5.21 8.13
N PHE A 44 -3.56 4.42 8.45
CA PHE A 44 -4.66 4.15 7.52
C PHE A 44 -5.28 5.44 7.02
N GLY A 45 -5.53 5.49 5.72
CA GLY A 45 -6.20 6.62 5.11
C GLY A 45 -5.31 7.75 4.64
N LYS A 46 -4.01 7.66 4.92
CA LYS A 46 -3.09 8.70 4.49
C LYS A 46 -2.75 8.53 3.01
N TYR A 47 -2.72 9.64 2.30
CA TYR A 47 -2.38 9.66 0.88
C TYR A 47 -1.03 10.36 0.69
N TYR A 48 -0.19 9.75 -0.11
CA TYR A 48 1.11 10.33 -0.42
C TYR A 48 1.42 10.19 -1.90
N GLU A 49 2.30 11.05 -2.38
CA GLU A 49 2.73 11.05 -3.78
C GLU A 49 4.22 10.76 -3.91
N ASN A 50 4.83 10.25 -2.85
CA ASN A 50 6.27 10.01 -2.87
C ASN A 50 6.63 8.68 -2.19
N PHE A 51 5.81 7.67 -2.43
CA PHE A 51 6.15 6.33 -1.95
C PHE A 51 7.37 5.79 -2.69
N ALA A 52 8.18 5.01 -1.99
CA ALA A 52 9.23 4.24 -2.64
C ALA A 52 8.60 2.96 -3.20
N GLU A 53 7.91 3.10 -4.31
CA GLU A 53 7.03 2.06 -4.83
C GLU A 53 7.78 0.77 -5.11
N GLU A 54 9.05 0.87 -5.49
CA GLU A 54 9.84 -0.33 -5.81
C GLU A 54 10.08 -1.20 -4.58
N GLN A 55 9.85 -0.68 -3.38
CA GLN A 55 10.01 -1.46 -2.16
C GLN A 55 8.76 -2.21 -1.77
N TYR A 56 7.68 -2.02 -2.51
CA TYR A 56 6.41 -2.64 -2.20
C TYR A 56 6.20 -3.87 -3.06
N GLU A 57 5.67 -4.92 -2.44
CA GLU A 57 5.37 -6.15 -3.14
C GLU A 57 3.97 -6.06 -3.71
N VAL A 58 3.83 -6.31 -5.00
CA VAL A 58 2.53 -6.30 -5.66
C VAL A 58 1.72 -7.49 -5.17
N LEU A 59 0.54 -7.23 -4.63
CA LEU A 59 -0.33 -8.28 -4.14
C LEU A 59 -1.21 -8.81 -5.26
N PRO A 60 -1.46 -10.14 -5.26
CA PRO A 60 -2.36 -10.72 -6.27
C PRO A 60 -3.77 -10.16 -6.13
N PRO A 61 -4.49 -9.99 -7.23
CA PRO A 61 -5.84 -9.44 -7.17
C PRO A 61 -6.79 -10.23 -6.30
N ASN A 62 -6.59 -11.55 -6.21
CA ASN A 62 -7.50 -12.37 -5.45
C ASN A 62 -7.38 -12.18 -3.95
N LEU A 63 -6.37 -11.48 -3.48
CA LEU A 63 -6.27 -11.17 -2.06
C LEU A 63 -7.25 -10.10 -1.65
N GLN A 64 -7.79 -9.36 -2.60
CA GLN A 64 -8.74 -8.32 -2.28
C GLN A 64 -10.01 -8.87 -1.67
N VAL A 65 -10.32 -10.10 -1.95
CA VAL A 65 -11.55 -10.70 -1.47
C VAL A 65 -11.58 -10.73 0.05
N SER A 66 -10.45 -11.00 0.67
CA SER A 66 -10.41 -11.07 2.12
C SER A 66 -10.58 -9.71 2.77
N LEU A 67 -10.38 -8.65 2.04
CA LEU A 67 -10.55 -7.30 2.58
C LEU A 67 -11.99 -6.86 2.61
N SER A 68 -12.85 -7.53 1.87
CA SER A 68 -14.24 -7.13 1.79
C SER A 68 -15.09 -7.69 2.92
N ASN A 69 -14.49 -8.51 3.76
CA ASN A 69 -15.23 -9.11 4.88
C ASN A 69 -15.09 -8.30 6.17
#